data_9c7fbcfb80605f91a6534b12cccab23c
#
_entry.id   9c7fbcfb80605f91a6534b12cccab23c
#
_cell.length_a   1.000
_cell.length_b   1.000
_cell.length_c   1.000
_cell.angle_alpha   90.00
_cell.angle_beta   90.00
_cell.angle_gamma   90.00
#
_symmetry.space_group_name_H-M   'P 1'
#
loop_
_entity.id
_entity.type
_entity.pdbx_description
1 polymer ?
#
loop_
_entity_poly.entity_id
_entity_poly.type
_entity_poly.pdbx_seq_one_letter_code
_entity_poly.pdbx_strand_id
1 'polypeptide(L)'
;MSKRSALYLGGIFFFTFLWLTPLGIFNSWVPPNIHTGFYSVSTIDGGDDTGYYAFLRSTFIDGDLDFLNERGYAHAEKINPTGYVFNNWQMGQAILFLPFFLIGHALAHLYQSLGYPVTTDGYSAPYYFSTAVASATYLFAGLIFVYRTLRMFTRKRVSMLATLSIWLASPLIYFSFIRQRMAHTSEFFLVAVLIFIWIRFRQSRRPIHYALIGTILGLLCMTRVINISFFALFAVDLLWEFRSDWKANPARAVKKISILAGALGGGFLLSMLPQIYCWYQLNGVPFPPRHMKFAGEGLTGFSIG
;
A
#
# COMPACT_ATOMS: atom_id res chain seq x y z
N MET A 1 14.07 -19.81 -3.60
CA MET A 1 12.98 -20.75 -3.18
C MET A 1 13.00 -21.93 -4.13
N SER A 2 12.90 -23.18 -3.63
CA SER A 2 12.79 -24.31 -4.56
C SER A 2 11.43 -24.25 -5.27
N LYS A 3 11.33 -24.79 -6.52
CA LYS A 3 10.07 -24.87 -7.25
C LYS A 3 8.95 -25.52 -6.39
N ARG A 4 9.28 -26.56 -5.62
CA ARG A 4 8.33 -27.23 -4.70
C ARG A 4 7.85 -26.31 -3.57
N SER A 5 8.73 -25.49 -2.96
CA SER A 5 8.31 -24.56 -1.89
C SER A 5 7.42 -23.43 -2.42
N ALA A 6 7.68 -22.97 -3.65
CA ALA A 6 6.81 -21.99 -4.32
C ALA A 6 5.44 -22.58 -4.60
N LEU A 7 5.40 -23.82 -5.08
CA LEU A 7 4.16 -24.52 -5.38
C LEU A 7 3.29 -24.74 -4.13
N TYR A 8 3.91 -25.14 -3.00
CA TYR A 8 3.20 -25.32 -1.74
C TYR A 8 2.62 -24.01 -1.20
N LEU A 9 3.44 -22.94 -1.15
CA LEU A 9 2.95 -21.62 -0.71
C LEU A 9 1.86 -21.10 -1.66
N GLY A 10 2.08 -21.22 -2.97
CA GLY A 10 1.09 -20.82 -3.98
C GLY A 10 -0.21 -21.64 -3.89
N GLY A 11 -0.12 -22.94 -3.66
CA GLY A 11 -1.28 -23.81 -3.49
C GLY A 11 -2.07 -23.46 -2.22
N ILE A 12 -1.40 -23.30 -1.08
CA ILE A 12 -2.04 -22.89 0.18
C ILE A 12 -2.69 -21.50 0.00
N PHE A 13 -1.98 -20.57 -0.60
CA PHE A 13 -2.49 -19.24 -0.88
C PHE A 13 -3.73 -19.28 -1.78
N PHE A 14 -3.64 -19.96 -2.91
CA PHE A 14 -4.74 -20.11 -3.87
C PHE A 14 -5.96 -20.77 -3.24
N PHE A 15 -5.76 -21.86 -2.50
CA PHE A 15 -6.84 -22.55 -1.80
C PHE A 15 -7.48 -21.67 -0.72
N THR A 16 -6.67 -20.96 0.06
CA THR A 16 -7.18 -20.02 1.07
C THR A 16 -7.91 -18.85 0.41
N PHE A 17 -7.42 -18.36 -0.72
CA PHE A 17 -8.06 -17.34 -1.51
C PHE A 17 -9.44 -17.78 -2.03
N LEU A 18 -9.52 -18.96 -2.63
CA LEU A 18 -10.80 -19.53 -3.08
C LEU A 18 -11.79 -19.73 -1.94
N TRP A 19 -11.29 -20.14 -0.77
CA TRP A 19 -12.13 -20.37 0.41
C TRP A 19 -12.70 -19.07 0.99
N LEU A 20 -11.89 -18.02 1.06
CA LEU A 20 -12.24 -16.79 1.79
C LEU A 20 -12.89 -15.70 0.93
N THR A 21 -12.72 -15.72 -0.40
CA THR A 21 -13.15 -14.59 -1.21
C THR A 21 -14.48 -14.78 -1.95
N PRO A 22 -14.54 -15.33 -3.14
CA PRO A 22 -15.71 -15.15 -4.01
C PRO A 22 -16.82 -16.18 -3.83
N LEU A 23 -16.53 -17.32 -3.25
CA LEU A 23 -17.49 -18.42 -3.15
C LEU A 23 -18.54 -18.21 -2.06
N GLY A 24 -18.53 -17.06 -1.39
CA GLY A 24 -19.58 -16.66 -0.46
C GLY A 24 -19.67 -17.50 0.81
N ILE A 25 -18.79 -18.49 0.98
CA ILE A 25 -18.83 -19.43 2.11
C ILE A 25 -18.66 -18.68 3.42
N PHE A 26 -17.79 -17.66 3.44
CA PHE A 26 -17.56 -16.85 4.64
C PHE A 26 -18.70 -15.84 4.92
N ASN A 27 -19.36 -15.33 3.89
CA ASN A 27 -20.51 -14.44 4.05
C ASN A 27 -21.72 -15.13 4.67
N SER A 28 -21.85 -16.44 4.49
CA SER A 28 -22.95 -17.22 5.08
C SER A 28 -22.72 -17.63 6.54
N TRP A 29 -21.46 -17.57 7.01
CA TRP A 29 -21.09 -17.98 8.37
C TRP A 29 -20.98 -16.82 9.37
N VAL A 30 -20.96 -15.60 8.90
CA VAL A 30 -20.91 -14.41 9.77
C VAL A 30 -22.37 -14.03 10.07
N PRO A 31 -22.75 -13.90 11.34
CA PRO A 31 -24.13 -13.55 11.72
C PRO A 31 -24.56 -12.23 11.06
N PRO A 32 -25.82 -12.13 10.60
CA PRO A 32 -26.30 -10.94 9.88
C PRO A 32 -26.30 -9.64 10.70
N ASN A 33 -26.17 -9.72 12.01
CA ASN A 33 -26.05 -8.60 12.92
C ASN A 33 -24.62 -8.06 13.10
N ILE A 34 -23.60 -8.78 12.60
CA ILE A 34 -22.28 -8.22 12.43
C ILE A 34 -22.27 -7.68 11.01
N HIS A 35 -22.17 -6.37 10.83
CA HIS A 35 -22.23 -5.66 9.54
C HIS A 35 -21.35 -6.33 8.43
N THR A 36 -21.76 -7.47 7.99
CA THR A 36 -21.02 -8.36 7.08
C THR A 36 -20.97 -7.82 5.65
N GLY A 37 -21.90 -6.95 5.31
CA GLY A 37 -21.86 -6.18 4.07
C GLY A 37 -20.56 -5.37 3.88
N PHE A 38 -19.93 -4.99 4.96
CA PHE A 38 -18.66 -4.26 4.94
C PHE A 38 -17.46 -5.09 4.50
N TYR A 39 -17.56 -6.42 4.52
CA TYR A 39 -16.41 -7.31 4.29
C TYR A 39 -16.55 -8.13 3.02
N SER A 40 -17.54 -7.84 2.21
CA SER A 40 -17.74 -8.53 0.94
C SER A 40 -16.71 -8.09 -0.10
N VAL A 41 -16.24 -9.02 -0.92
CA VAL A 41 -15.45 -8.72 -2.13
C VAL A 41 -16.20 -7.75 -3.06
N SER A 42 -17.52 -7.74 -3.00
CA SER A 42 -18.41 -6.97 -3.87
C SER A 42 -18.79 -5.59 -3.32
N THR A 43 -18.30 -5.19 -2.15
CA THR A 43 -18.69 -3.91 -1.52
C THR A 43 -17.49 -3.09 -1.07
N ILE A 44 -17.68 -1.78 -1.06
CA ILE A 44 -16.82 -0.79 -0.41
C ILE A 44 -17.54 -0.37 0.87
N ASP A 45 -16.84 -0.34 1.99
CA ASP A 45 -17.45 -0.25 3.32
C ASP A 45 -17.75 1.17 3.82
N GLY A 46 -17.36 2.20 3.07
CA GLY A 46 -17.53 3.60 3.48
C GLY A 46 -16.43 4.12 4.42
N GLY A 47 -15.43 3.28 4.73
CA GLY A 47 -14.28 3.65 5.57
C GLY A 47 -13.00 3.89 4.77
N ASP A 48 -11.88 3.40 5.31
CA ASP A 48 -10.56 3.58 4.71
C ASP A 48 -10.46 3.02 3.27
N ASP A 49 -11.10 1.91 2.98
CA ASP A 49 -11.10 1.29 1.66
C ASP A 49 -11.77 2.18 0.61
N THR A 50 -12.84 2.89 0.98
CA THR A 50 -13.49 3.88 0.11
C THR A 50 -12.55 5.02 -0.22
N GLY A 51 -11.85 5.57 0.78
CA GLY A 51 -10.93 6.68 0.57
C GLY A 51 -9.73 6.32 -0.32
N TYR A 52 -9.21 5.11 -0.21
CA TYR A 52 -8.16 4.62 -1.12
C TYR A 52 -8.70 4.35 -2.52
N TYR A 53 -9.90 3.76 -2.60
CA TYR A 53 -10.52 3.40 -3.87
C TYR A 53 -10.95 4.64 -4.68
N ALA A 54 -11.38 5.69 -4.00
CA ALA A 54 -11.78 6.95 -4.60
C ALA A 54 -10.69 7.52 -5.55
N PHE A 55 -9.41 7.41 -5.19
CA PHE A 55 -8.32 7.82 -6.08
C PHE A 55 -8.29 7.06 -7.41
N LEU A 56 -8.59 5.75 -7.40
CA LEU A 56 -8.61 4.95 -8.63
C LEU A 56 -9.74 5.39 -9.54
N ARG A 57 -10.94 5.48 -8.98
CA ARG A 57 -12.14 5.80 -9.75
C ARG A 57 -12.09 7.23 -10.25
N SER A 58 -11.91 8.20 -9.37
CA SER A 58 -11.86 9.62 -9.70
C SER A 58 -10.82 9.90 -10.80
N THR A 59 -9.59 9.38 -10.66
CA THR A 59 -8.52 9.60 -11.64
C THR A 59 -8.77 8.91 -12.98
N PHE A 60 -9.30 7.68 -13.02
CA PHE A 60 -9.34 6.87 -14.24
C PHE A 60 -10.72 6.76 -14.89
N ILE A 61 -11.79 6.97 -14.14
CA ILE A 61 -13.16 6.95 -14.68
C ILE A 61 -13.64 8.39 -14.92
N ASP A 62 -13.51 9.24 -13.90
CA ASP A 62 -14.00 10.63 -13.97
C ASP A 62 -12.96 11.59 -14.58
N GLY A 63 -11.65 11.26 -14.47
CA GLY A 63 -10.55 12.07 -14.99
C GLY A 63 -10.21 13.29 -14.13
N ASP A 64 -10.59 13.26 -12.85
CA ASP A 64 -10.40 14.36 -11.91
C ASP A 64 -9.90 13.90 -10.53
N LEU A 65 -9.93 14.78 -9.55
CA LEU A 65 -9.66 14.51 -8.14
C LEU A 65 -10.81 15.01 -7.26
N ASP A 66 -12.02 15.13 -7.83
CA ASP A 66 -13.21 15.47 -7.07
C ASP A 66 -13.89 14.22 -6.51
N PHE A 67 -13.87 14.08 -5.19
CA PHE A 67 -14.44 12.93 -4.49
C PHE A 67 -15.92 13.10 -4.10
N LEU A 68 -16.58 14.16 -4.54
CA LEU A 68 -17.97 14.44 -4.18
C LEU A 68 -18.94 13.37 -4.70
N ASN A 69 -18.65 12.82 -5.89
CA ASN A 69 -19.47 11.81 -6.56
C ASN A 69 -19.09 10.36 -6.18
N GLU A 70 -18.17 10.17 -5.22
CA GLU A 70 -17.76 8.86 -4.79
C GLU A 70 -18.78 8.22 -3.85
N ARG A 71 -19.25 7.03 -4.19
CA ARG A 71 -20.28 6.31 -3.41
C ARG A 71 -19.77 5.92 -2.02
N GLY A 72 -20.55 6.28 -1.00
CA GLY A 72 -20.25 5.94 0.40
C GLY A 72 -19.05 6.69 0.95
N TYR A 73 -18.62 7.79 0.32
CA TYR A 73 -17.50 8.57 0.79
C TYR A 73 -17.85 9.31 2.09
N ALA A 74 -17.18 8.96 3.18
CA ALA A 74 -17.53 9.41 4.53
C ALA A 74 -17.24 10.90 4.82
N HIS A 75 -16.57 11.61 3.90
CA HIS A 75 -16.15 12.99 4.09
C HIS A 75 -16.70 13.94 3.00
N ALA A 76 -17.75 13.53 2.29
CA ALA A 76 -18.36 14.34 1.22
C ALA A 76 -18.84 15.71 1.72
N GLU A 77 -19.13 15.85 3.02
CA GLU A 77 -19.53 17.11 3.65
C GLU A 77 -18.34 18.05 3.97
N LYS A 78 -17.11 17.55 3.91
CA LYS A 78 -15.89 18.33 4.25
C LYS A 78 -15.25 18.86 2.98
N ILE A 79 -15.47 20.14 2.73
CA ILE A 79 -14.91 20.83 1.55
C ILE A 79 -13.70 21.66 1.98
N ASN A 80 -12.57 21.47 1.31
CA ASN A 80 -11.36 22.26 1.49
C ASN A 80 -11.52 23.71 1.01
N PRO A 81 -10.66 24.65 1.43
CA PRO A 81 -10.65 26.02 0.90
C PRO A 81 -10.45 26.07 -0.61
N THR A 82 -9.92 25.04 -1.24
CA THR A 82 -9.78 24.90 -2.70
C THR A 82 -11.08 24.57 -3.43
N GLY A 83 -12.16 24.25 -2.70
CA GLY A 83 -13.44 23.80 -3.26
C GLY A 83 -13.54 22.28 -3.47
N TYR A 84 -12.45 21.53 -3.29
CA TYR A 84 -12.47 20.07 -3.40
C TYR A 84 -12.91 19.40 -2.08
N VAL A 85 -13.51 18.23 -2.20
CA VAL A 85 -13.83 17.39 -1.05
C VAL A 85 -12.54 16.88 -0.39
N PHE A 86 -12.49 16.96 0.92
CA PHE A 86 -11.37 16.49 1.71
C PHE A 86 -11.14 14.98 1.59
N ASN A 87 -9.91 14.53 1.28
CA ASN A 87 -9.51 13.14 1.35
C ASN A 87 -8.33 12.97 2.31
N ASN A 88 -8.57 12.23 3.41
CA ASN A 88 -7.58 11.98 4.46
C ASN A 88 -6.58 10.87 4.08
N TRP A 89 -6.92 10.05 3.11
CA TRP A 89 -6.09 8.91 2.72
C TRP A 89 -5.06 9.32 1.67
N GLN A 90 -4.01 8.51 1.58
CA GLN A 90 -2.94 8.72 0.61
C GLN A 90 -3.17 7.83 -0.62
N MET A 91 -2.63 8.26 -1.77
CA MET A 91 -2.86 7.58 -3.05
C MET A 91 -1.97 6.35 -3.30
N GLY A 92 -1.04 6.02 -2.39
CA GLY A 92 -0.10 4.91 -2.61
C GLY A 92 -0.78 3.56 -2.79
N GLN A 93 -1.86 3.30 -2.05
CA GLN A 93 -2.68 2.11 -2.24
C GLN A 93 -3.30 2.08 -3.64
N ALA A 94 -3.82 3.20 -4.12
CA ALA A 94 -4.37 3.32 -5.45
C ALA A 94 -3.31 3.06 -6.53
N ILE A 95 -2.12 3.64 -6.39
CA ILE A 95 -1.00 3.41 -7.32
C ILE A 95 -0.66 1.92 -7.42
N LEU A 96 -0.57 1.22 -6.29
CA LEU A 96 -0.28 -0.21 -6.28
C LEU A 96 -1.43 -1.05 -6.87
N PHE A 97 -2.66 -0.66 -6.63
CA PHE A 97 -3.84 -1.38 -7.14
C PHE A 97 -4.17 -1.05 -8.60
N LEU A 98 -3.62 0.03 -9.14
CA LEU A 98 -3.91 0.50 -10.49
C LEU A 98 -3.82 -0.58 -11.58
N PRO A 99 -2.76 -1.41 -11.67
CA PRO A 99 -2.70 -2.43 -12.71
C PRO A 99 -3.88 -3.41 -12.65
N PHE A 100 -4.32 -3.75 -11.46
CA PHE A 100 -5.45 -4.65 -11.25
C PHE A 100 -6.79 -3.96 -11.53
N PHE A 101 -6.92 -2.69 -11.15
CA PHE A 101 -8.10 -1.89 -11.46
C PHE A 101 -8.30 -1.76 -12.97
N LEU A 102 -7.23 -1.51 -13.74
CA LEU A 102 -7.28 -1.45 -15.20
C LEU A 102 -7.67 -2.81 -15.84
N ILE A 103 -7.23 -3.92 -15.26
CA ILE A 103 -7.71 -5.27 -15.67
C ILE A 103 -9.21 -5.38 -15.38
N GLY A 104 -9.67 -4.94 -14.20
CA GLY A 104 -11.09 -4.92 -13.84
C GLY A 104 -11.91 -4.05 -14.81
N HIS A 105 -11.38 -2.89 -15.21
CA HIS A 105 -11.99 -2.00 -16.19
C HIS A 105 -12.14 -2.68 -17.56
N ALA A 106 -11.07 -3.28 -18.06
CA ALA A 106 -11.12 -4.03 -19.31
C ALA A 106 -12.13 -5.20 -19.27
N LEU A 107 -12.17 -5.93 -18.14
CA LEU A 107 -13.16 -7.02 -17.95
C LEU A 107 -14.59 -6.47 -17.90
N ALA A 108 -14.84 -5.32 -17.25
CA ALA A 108 -16.15 -4.71 -17.20
C ALA A 108 -16.65 -4.34 -18.61
N HIS A 109 -15.80 -3.74 -19.43
CA HIS A 109 -16.11 -3.45 -20.83
C HIS A 109 -16.38 -4.73 -21.65
N LEU A 110 -15.57 -5.77 -21.46
CA LEU A 110 -15.77 -7.05 -22.12
C LEU A 110 -17.12 -7.68 -21.74
N TYR A 111 -17.46 -7.76 -20.45
CA TYR A 111 -18.74 -8.31 -20.00
C TYR A 111 -19.91 -7.49 -20.52
N GLN A 112 -19.82 -6.16 -20.50
CA GLN A 112 -20.84 -5.29 -21.06
C GLN A 112 -21.06 -5.53 -22.56
N SER A 113 -19.97 -5.68 -23.35
CA SER A 113 -20.05 -5.98 -24.78
C SER A 113 -20.65 -7.36 -25.09
N LEU A 114 -20.55 -8.31 -24.15
CA LEU A 114 -21.19 -9.63 -24.23
C LEU A 114 -22.65 -9.64 -23.77
N GLY A 115 -23.23 -8.47 -23.42
CA GLY A 115 -24.61 -8.34 -22.99
C GLY A 115 -24.88 -8.62 -21.53
N TYR A 116 -23.85 -8.76 -20.68
CA TYR A 116 -24.04 -8.86 -19.23
C TYR A 116 -24.38 -7.51 -18.60
N PRO A 117 -25.21 -7.47 -17.54
CA PRO A 117 -25.60 -6.22 -16.86
C PRO A 117 -24.49 -5.71 -15.93
N VAL A 118 -23.36 -5.32 -16.53
CA VAL A 118 -22.18 -4.82 -15.82
C VAL A 118 -21.97 -3.36 -16.19
N THR A 119 -21.79 -2.50 -15.18
CA THR A 119 -21.46 -1.09 -15.39
C THR A 119 -19.95 -0.87 -15.50
N THR A 120 -19.55 0.15 -16.27
CA THR A 120 -18.14 0.55 -16.45
C THR A 120 -17.78 1.77 -15.60
N ASP A 121 -18.58 2.06 -14.58
CA ASP A 121 -18.48 3.21 -13.69
C ASP A 121 -17.51 3.05 -12.51
N GLY A 122 -16.76 1.95 -12.46
CA GLY A 122 -15.86 1.63 -11.36
C GLY A 122 -16.50 0.88 -10.19
N TYR A 123 -17.83 0.66 -10.18
CA TYR A 123 -18.57 0.09 -9.05
C TYR A 123 -19.18 -1.29 -9.32
N SER A 124 -18.77 -1.95 -10.37
CA SER A 124 -19.26 -3.31 -10.68
C SER A 124 -18.28 -4.41 -10.23
N ALA A 125 -18.77 -5.66 -10.21
CA ALA A 125 -18.04 -6.81 -9.71
C ALA A 125 -16.62 -7.01 -10.28
N PRO A 126 -16.34 -6.80 -11.59
CA PRO A 126 -14.98 -6.92 -12.13
C PRO A 126 -13.96 -6.03 -11.44
N TYR A 127 -14.31 -4.79 -11.07
CA TYR A 127 -13.41 -3.87 -10.38
C TYR A 127 -13.14 -4.33 -8.94
N TYR A 128 -14.19 -4.72 -8.22
CA TYR A 128 -14.04 -5.16 -6.84
C TYR A 128 -13.24 -6.46 -6.73
N PHE A 129 -13.51 -7.39 -7.65
CA PHE A 129 -12.78 -8.65 -7.71
C PHE A 129 -11.29 -8.42 -8.05
N SER A 130 -10.99 -7.63 -9.06
CA SER A 130 -9.60 -7.37 -9.46
C SER A 130 -8.79 -6.68 -8.36
N THR A 131 -9.38 -5.73 -7.63
CA THR A 131 -8.71 -5.09 -6.48
C THR A 131 -8.57 -6.03 -5.28
N ALA A 132 -9.48 -6.98 -5.08
CA ALA A 132 -9.30 -8.05 -4.09
C ALA A 132 -8.13 -8.98 -4.47
N VAL A 133 -8.01 -9.33 -5.76
CA VAL A 133 -6.85 -10.10 -6.30
C VAL A 133 -5.55 -9.33 -6.10
N ALA A 134 -5.54 -8.00 -6.23
CA ALA A 134 -4.37 -7.17 -5.94
C ALA A 134 -3.88 -7.39 -4.51
N SER A 135 -4.78 -7.30 -3.53
CA SER A 135 -4.46 -7.51 -2.11
C SER A 135 -3.82 -8.87 -1.86
N ALA A 136 -4.45 -9.93 -2.38
CA ALA A 136 -3.94 -11.28 -2.27
C ALA A 136 -2.56 -11.45 -2.94
N THR A 137 -2.36 -10.81 -4.09
CA THR A 137 -1.08 -10.84 -4.82
C THR A 137 0.02 -10.15 -4.03
N TYR A 138 -0.24 -8.97 -3.45
CA TYR A 138 0.74 -8.25 -2.63
C TYR A 138 1.06 -9.01 -1.34
N LEU A 139 0.07 -9.61 -0.68
CA LEU A 139 0.35 -10.49 0.45
C LEU A 139 1.31 -11.60 0.06
N PHE A 140 0.99 -12.36 -1.00
CA PHE A 140 1.81 -13.48 -1.42
C PHE A 140 3.23 -13.07 -1.82
N ALA A 141 3.35 -11.99 -2.58
CA ALA A 141 4.64 -11.41 -2.93
C ALA A 141 5.43 -11.00 -1.67
N GLY A 142 4.80 -10.35 -0.70
CA GLY A 142 5.39 -10.01 0.59
C GLY A 142 5.90 -11.22 1.34
N LEU A 143 5.10 -12.28 1.44
CA LEU A 143 5.51 -13.55 2.07
C LEU A 143 6.72 -14.19 1.38
N ILE A 144 6.81 -14.10 0.05
CA ILE A 144 8.00 -14.56 -0.69
C ILE A 144 9.24 -13.76 -0.29
N PHE A 145 9.14 -12.43 -0.17
CA PHE A 145 10.27 -11.60 0.25
C PHE A 145 10.66 -11.86 1.70
N VAL A 146 9.71 -12.02 2.62
CA VAL A 146 9.97 -12.44 4.00
C VAL A 146 10.71 -13.78 4.03
N TYR A 147 10.19 -14.78 3.32
CA TYR A 147 10.85 -16.08 3.22
C TYR A 147 12.29 -15.98 2.69
N ARG A 148 12.50 -15.20 1.61
CA ARG A 148 13.83 -14.98 1.02
C ARG A 148 14.78 -14.30 2.01
N THR A 149 14.29 -13.32 2.76
CA THR A 149 15.06 -12.62 3.80
C THR A 149 15.47 -13.59 4.91
N LEU A 150 14.53 -14.36 5.44
CA LEU A 150 14.81 -15.36 6.47
C LEU A 150 15.78 -16.44 6.00
N ARG A 151 15.73 -16.81 4.72
CA ARG A 151 16.67 -17.78 4.12
C ARG A 151 18.13 -17.31 4.08
N MET A 152 18.40 -16.03 4.29
CA MET A 152 19.76 -15.52 4.42
C MET A 152 20.38 -15.87 5.80
N PHE A 153 19.53 -16.13 6.81
CA PHE A 153 19.97 -16.32 8.20
C PHE A 153 19.60 -17.68 8.77
N THR A 154 18.60 -18.38 8.21
CA THR A 154 18.02 -19.57 8.81
C THR A 154 17.88 -20.74 7.83
N ARG A 155 17.67 -21.95 8.38
CA ARG A 155 17.41 -23.16 7.58
C ARG A 155 16.02 -23.09 6.94
N LYS A 156 15.85 -23.81 5.82
CA LYS A 156 14.62 -23.82 5.01
C LYS A 156 13.34 -24.06 5.84
N ARG A 157 13.34 -25.05 6.75
CA ARG A 157 12.16 -25.38 7.58
C ARG A 157 11.79 -24.22 8.51
N VAL A 158 12.79 -23.63 9.18
CA VAL A 158 12.58 -22.48 10.10
C VAL A 158 12.04 -21.28 9.33
N SER A 159 12.65 -20.94 8.18
CA SER A 159 12.17 -19.85 7.33
C SER A 159 10.73 -20.06 6.90
N MET A 160 10.35 -21.29 6.52
CA MET A 160 8.99 -21.60 6.09
C MET A 160 8.00 -21.45 7.24
N LEU A 161 8.30 -22.06 8.39
CA LEU A 161 7.43 -21.99 9.57
C LEU A 161 7.26 -20.55 10.04
N ALA A 162 8.33 -19.77 10.13
CA ALA A 162 8.26 -18.35 10.51
C ALA A 162 7.44 -17.53 9.50
N THR A 163 7.60 -17.77 8.20
CA THR A 163 6.78 -17.08 7.17
C THR A 163 5.31 -17.42 7.30
N LEU A 164 4.98 -18.70 7.50
CA LEU A 164 3.59 -19.14 7.70
C LEU A 164 3.00 -18.56 9.01
N SER A 165 3.81 -18.52 10.08
CA SER A 165 3.37 -17.93 11.36
C SER A 165 3.06 -16.44 11.20
N ILE A 166 3.88 -15.68 10.48
CA ILE A 166 3.61 -14.27 10.19
C ILE A 166 2.26 -14.12 9.46
N TRP A 167 1.96 -14.98 8.51
CA TRP A 167 0.70 -14.92 7.79
C TRP A 167 -0.50 -15.31 8.65
N LEU A 168 -0.44 -16.51 9.28
CA LEU A 168 -1.60 -17.13 9.93
C LEU A 168 -1.86 -16.60 11.34
N ALA A 169 -0.80 -16.10 12.03
CA ALA A 169 -0.89 -15.61 13.40
C ALA A 169 -0.92 -14.07 13.48
N SER A 170 -1.26 -13.39 12.40
CA SER A 170 -1.38 -11.92 12.36
C SER A 170 -2.66 -11.48 11.64
N PRO A 171 -3.06 -10.20 11.76
CA PRO A 171 -4.19 -9.65 11.04
C PRO A 171 -4.08 -9.67 9.51
N LEU A 172 -2.93 -10.06 8.95
CA LEU A 172 -2.72 -10.12 7.49
C LEU A 172 -3.75 -11.02 6.78
N ILE A 173 -4.16 -12.14 7.42
CA ILE A 173 -5.18 -13.01 6.85
C ILE A 173 -6.51 -12.27 6.70
N TYR A 174 -6.89 -11.49 7.69
CA TYR A 174 -8.11 -10.68 7.67
C TYR A 174 -8.07 -9.62 6.56
N PHE A 175 -6.99 -8.83 6.48
CA PHE A 175 -6.85 -7.78 5.47
C PHE A 175 -6.64 -8.31 4.05
N SER A 176 -6.23 -9.56 3.90
CA SER A 176 -6.04 -10.15 2.58
C SER A 176 -7.32 -10.71 1.98
N PHE A 177 -8.21 -11.24 2.82
CA PHE A 177 -9.33 -12.04 2.36
C PHE A 177 -10.71 -11.52 2.79
N ILE A 178 -10.75 -10.66 3.79
CA ILE A 178 -12.00 -10.10 4.31
C ILE A 178 -12.09 -8.61 3.99
N ARG A 179 -11.06 -7.80 4.34
CA ARG A 179 -11.01 -6.36 4.03
C ARG A 179 -9.88 -6.04 3.04
N GLN A 180 -10.05 -6.51 1.81
CA GLN A 180 -8.97 -6.55 0.82
C GLN A 180 -8.50 -5.17 0.34
N ARG A 181 -9.32 -4.13 0.39
CA ARG A 181 -8.96 -2.80 -0.13
C ARG A 181 -8.28 -1.90 0.89
N MET A 182 -8.03 -2.42 2.10
CA MET A 182 -7.20 -1.73 3.09
C MET A 182 -5.72 -1.75 2.71
N ALA A 183 -4.96 -0.73 3.14
CA ALA A 183 -3.55 -0.56 2.76
C ALA A 183 -2.58 -1.61 3.36
N HIS A 184 -3.03 -2.43 4.30
CA HIS A 184 -2.15 -3.29 5.13
C HIS A 184 -1.37 -4.34 4.34
N THR A 185 -1.96 -4.95 3.30
CA THR A 185 -1.26 -5.96 2.48
C THR A 185 -0.19 -5.35 1.59
N SER A 186 -0.48 -4.19 1.02
CA SER A 186 0.47 -3.42 0.21
C SER A 186 1.61 -2.87 1.06
N GLU A 187 1.30 -2.36 2.26
CA GLU A 187 2.28 -1.92 3.25
C GLU A 187 3.20 -3.08 3.66
N PHE A 188 2.63 -4.25 4.01
CA PHE A 188 3.41 -5.44 4.32
C PHE A 188 4.35 -5.86 3.18
N PHE A 189 3.86 -5.84 1.93
CA PHE A 189 4.67 -6.15 0.76
C PHE A 189 5.84 -5.18 0.63
N LEU A 190 5.57 -3.88 0.68
CA LEU A 190 6.61 -2.85 0.54
C LEU A 190 7.66 -2.93 1.66
N VAL A 191 7.24 -3.17 2.91
CA VAL A 191 8.16 -3.37 4.04
C VAL A 191 9.01 -4.63 3.83
N ALA A 192 8.41 -5.72 3.37
CA ALA A 192 9.14 -6.96 3.09
C ALA A 192 10.19 -6.78 1.97
N VAL A 193 9.85 -6.05 0.91
CA VAL A 193 10.78 -5.69 -0.18
C VAL A 193 11.87 -4.77 0.33
N LEU A 194 11.53 -3.75 1.11
CA LEU A 194 12.47 -2.79 1.70
C LEU A 194 13.55 -3.49 2.51
N ILE A 195 13.14 -4.35 3.46
CA ILE A 195 14.06 -5.10 4.31
C ILE A 195 14.90 -6.08 3.49
N PHE A 196 14.29 -6.76 2.51
CA PHE A 196 15.01 -7.67 1.62
C PHE A 196 16.12 -6.96 0.84
N ILE A 197 15.81 -5.83 0.21
CA ILE A 197 16.77 -5.05 -0.58
C ILE A 197 17.88 -4.52 0.32
N TRP A 198 17.54 -3.95 1.47
CA TRP A 198 18.51 -3.43 2.42
C TRP A 198 19.50 -4.52 2.85
N ILE A 199 19.02 -5.66 3.34
CA ILE A 199 19.89 -6.77 3.80
C ILE A 199 20.71 -7.33 2.63
N ARG A 200 20.10 -7.52 1.48
CA ARG A 200 20.75 -8.12 0.30
C ARG A 200 21.88 -7.27 -0.26
N PHE A 201 21.75 -5.95 -0.19
CA PHE A 201 22.69 -5.01 -0.80
C PHE A 201 23.46 -4.15 0.21
N ARG A 202 23.28 -4.40 1.51
CA ARG A 202 23.92 -3.63 2.57
C ARG A 202 25.45 -3.54 2.43
N GLN A 203 26.10 -4.58 1.94
CA GLN A 203 27.56 -4.58 1.78
C GLN A 203 28.04 -3.83 0.54
N SER A 204 27.23 -3.73 -0.50
CA SER A 204 27.67 -3.12 -1.77
C SER A 204 27.63 -1.58 -1.76
N ARG A 205 26.84 -0.96 -0.89
CA ARG A 205 26.78 0.50 -0.67
C ARG A 205 26.73 1.33 -1.96
N ARG A 206 26.02 0.86 -2.99
CA ARG A 206 25.91 1.59 -4.27
C ARG A 206 24.76 2.61 -4.20
N PRO A 207 24.92 3.81 -4.78
CA PRO A 207 23.88 4.85 -4.77
C PRO A 207 22.54 4.35 -5.33
N ILE A 208 22.57 3.50 -6.36
CA ILE A 208 21.34 2.92 -6.93
C ILE A 208 20.51 2.11 -5.92
N HIS A 209 21.15 1.40 -4.98
CA HIS A 209 20.42 0.67 -3.96
C HIS A 209 19.74 1.60 -2.96
N TYR A 210 20.38 2.71 -2.61
CA TYR A 210 19.79 3.75 -1.76
C TYR A 210 18.68 4.52 -2.49
N ALA A 211 18.82 4.77 -3.79
CA ALA A 211 17.74 5.33 -4.60
C ALA A 211 16.51 4.40 -4.62
N LEU A 212 16.70 3.09 -4.83
CA LEU A 212 15.62 2.10 -4.76
C LEU A 212 14.97 2.05 -3.37
N ILE A 213 15.77 2.07 -2.30
CA ILE A 213 15.28 2.14 -0.92
C ILE A 213 14.44 3.42 -0.73
N GLY A 214 14.93 4.57 -1.19
CA GLY A 214 14.22 5.84 -1.16
C GLY A 214 12.87 5.78 -1.88
N THR A 215 12.86 5.21 -3.09
CA THR A 215 11.62 5.02 -3.87
C THR A 215 10.60 4.15 -3.13
N ILE A 216 11.05 3.05 -2.50
CA ILE A 216 10.15 2.17 -1.72
C ILE A 216 9.66 2.90 -0.46
N LEU A 217 10.51 3.67 0.21
CA LEU A 217 10.12 4.50 1.37
C LEU A 217 9.05 5.54 0.98
N GLY A 218 9.19 6.19 -0.18
CA GLY A 218 8.18 7.13 -0.66
C GLY A 218 6.85 6.42 -0.97
N LEU A 219 6.87 5.25 -1.64
CA LEU A 219 5.67 4.44 -1.83
C LEU A 219 5.05 4.02 -0.50
N LEU A 220 5.86 3.61 0.49
CA LEU A 220 5.39 3.31 1.84
C LEU A 220 4.72 4.52 2.51
N CYS A 221 5.33 5.71 2.43
CA CYS A 221 4.72 6.92 2.96
C CYS A 221 3.42 7.31 2.24
N MET A 222 3.32 6.99 0.95
CA MET A 222 2.07 7.15 0.19
C MET A 222 1.01 6.10 0.51
N THR A 223 1.35 4.95 1.09
CA THR A 223 0.33 4.04 1.64
C THR A 223 -0.15 4.52 3.00
N ARG A 224 0.76 4.92 3.88
CA ARG A 224 0.47 5.51 5.19
C ARG A 224 1.64 6.40 5.64
N VAL A 225 1.35 7.65 5.97
CA VAL A 225 2.38 8.66 6.35
C VAL A 225 3.24 8.22 7.53
N ILE A 226 2.68 7.43 8.47
CA ILE A 226 3.42 6.91 9.64
C ILE A 226 4.67 6.11 9.26
N ASN A 227 4.70 5.55 8.05
CA ASN A 227 5.86 4.78 7.55
C ASN A 227 7.11 5.61 7.34
N ILE A 228 7.03 6.94 7.47
CA ILE A 228 8.22 7.82 7.52
C ILE A 228 9.17 7.40 8.64
N SER A 229 8.68 6.74 9.68
CA SER A 229 9.48 6.20 10.79
C SER A 229 10.58 5.22 10.33
N PHE A 230 10.38 4.52 9.19
CA PHE A 230 11.42 3.67 8.63
C PHE A 230 12.68 4.41 8.18
N PHE A 231 12.62 5.74 7.99
CA PHE A 231 13.84 6.52 7.75
C PHE A 231 14.86 6.41 8.89
N ALA A 232 14.40 6.23 10.13
CA ALA A 232 15.30 6.06 11.27
C ALA A 232 16.24 4.86 11.08
N LEU A 233 15.77 3.75 10.48
CA LEU A 233 16.61 2.60 10.18
C LEU A 233 17.77 2.97 9.25
N PHE A 234 17.50 3.73 8.21
CA PHE A 234 18.51 4.11 7.22
C PHE A 234 19.40 5.27 7.70
N ALA A 235 18.86 6.16 8.53
CA ALA A 235 19.68 7.17 9.22
C ALA A 235 20.74 6.51 10.12
N VAL A 236 20.34 5.52 10.91
CA VAL A 236 21.26 4.74 11.76
C VAL A 236 22.27 3.97 10.89
N ASP A 237 21.86 3.35 9.81
CA ASP A 237 22.75 2.62 8.89
C ASP A 237 23.78 3.56 8.25
N LEU A 238 23.38 4.75 7.79
CA LEU A 238 24.28 5.76 7.23
C LEU A 238 25.21 6.35 8.28
N LEU A 239 24.73 6.62 9.50
CA LEU A 239 25.56 7.12 10.61
C LEU A 239 26.62 6.11 11.02
N TRP A 240 26.29 4.82 11.05
CA TRP A 240 27.24 3.75 11.34
C TRP A 240 28.35 3.70 10.29
N GLU A 241 27.99 3.76 9.02
CA GLU A 241 28.94 3.80 7.90
C GLU A 241 29.82 5.05 7.95
N PHE A 242 29.22 6.21 8.21
CA PHE A 242 29.95 7.46 8.37
C PHE A 242 31.01 7.35 9.46
N ARG A 243 30.64 6.88 10.64
CA ARG A 243 31.59 6.72 11.77
C ARG A 243 32.72 5.76 11.45
N SER A 244 32.44 4.68 10.70
CA SER A 244 33.47 3.72 10.29
C SER A 244 34.50 4.37 9.35
N ASP A 245 34.02 5.08 8.32
CA ASP A 245 34.88 5.69 7.30
C ASP A 245 35.58 6.97 7.81
N TRP A 246 34.98 7.70 8.76
CA TRP A 246 35.50 8.95 9.31
C TRP A 246 36.91 8.85 9.90
N LYS A 247 37.16 7.72 10.62
CA LYS A 247 38.47 7.48 11.25
C LYS A 247 39.58 7.27 10.22
N ALA A 248 39.26 6.78 9.05
CA ALA A 248 40.24 6.54 7.98
C ALA A 248 40.45 7.75 7.08
N ASN A 249 39.37 8.41 6.63
CA ASN A 249 39.44 9.61 5.78
C ASN A 249 38.13 10.41 5.88
N PRO A 250 38.13 11.51 6.65
CA PRO A 250 36.91 12.33 6.84
C PRO A 250 36.32 12.88 5.55
N ALA A 251 37.13 13.40 4.62
CA ALA A 251 36.64 13.97 3.37
C ALA A 251 35.96 12.94 2.49
N ARG A 252 36.54 11.73 2.42
CA ARG A 252 35.94 10.59 1.71
C ARG A 252 34.64 10.14 2.37
N ALA A 253 34.60 10.10 3.71
CA ALA A 253 33.40 9.73 4.47
C ALA A 253 32.25 10.70 4.17
N VAL A 254 32.48 12.01 4.24
CA VAL A 254 31.49 13.03 3.91
C VAL A 254 30.99 12.87 2.49
N LYS A 255 31.88 12.79 1.49
CA LYS A 255 31.49 12.62 0.08
C LYS A 255 30.64 11.38 -0.14
N LYS A 256 31.03 10.24 0.42
CA LYS A 256 30.29 8.97 0.28
C LYS A 256 28.89 9.09 0.87
N ILE A 257 28.77 9.56 2.11
CA ILE A 257 27.47 9.67 2.78
C ILE A 257 26.56 10.68 2.09
N SER A 258 27.07 11.83 1.62
CA SER A 258 26.29 12.80 0.86
C SER A 258 25.70 12.18 -0.42
N ILE A 259 26.46 11.37 -1.14
CA ILE A 259 25.98 10.65 -2.34
C ILE A 259 24.90 9.64 -1.97
N LEU A 260 25.09 8.84 -0.92
CA LEU A 260 24.12 7.83 -0.52
C LEU A 260 22.83 8.45 0.03
N ALA A 261 22.95 9.48 0.88
CA ALA A 261 21.81 10.23 1.40
C ALA A 261 21.07 11.00 0.29
N GLY A 262 21.81 11.60 -0.65
CA GLY A 262 21.21 12.24 -1.82
C GLY A 262 20.45 11.26 -2.71
N ALA A 263 20.99 10.05 -2.93
CA ALA A 263 20.32 9.01 -3.68
C ALA A 263 19.04 8.52 -2.96
N LEU A 264 19.10 8.32 -1.63
CA LEU A 264 17.96 7.96 -0.80
C LEU A 264 16.85 9.02 -0.87
N GLY A 265 17.23 10.28 -0.61
CA GLY A 265 16.31 11.42 -0.64
C GLY A 265 15.72 11.66 -2.04
N GLY A 266 16.55 11.56 -3.08
CA GLY A 266 16.12 11.71 -4.47
C GLY A 266 15.10 10.64 -4.88
N GLY A 267 15.35 9.38 -4.57
CA GLY A 267 14.41 8.29 -4.80
C GLY A 267 13.09 8.49 -4.05
N PHE A 268 13.16 8.92 -2.79
CA PHE A 268 11.98 9.23 -1.98
C PHE A 268 11.15 10.37 -2.59
N LEU A 269 11.78 11.51 -2.86
CA LEU A 269 11.08 12.67 -3.41
C LEU A 269 10.45 12.38 -4.78
N LEU A 270 11.20 11.68 -5.65
CA LEU A 270 10.69 11.31 -6.97
C LEU A 270 9.41 10.46 -6.87
N SER A 271 9.40 9.46 -5.98
CA SER A 271 8.22 8.61 -5.80
C SER A 271 7.06 9.34 -5.12
N MET A 272 7.33 10.35 -4.27
CA MET A 272 6.31 11.16 -3.59
C MET A 272 5.67 12.23 -4.47
N LEU A 273 6.22 12.54 -5.65
CA LEU A 273 5.70 13.61 -6.51
C LEU A 273 4.20 13.52 -6.80
N PRO A 274 3.62 12.35 -7.13
CA PRO A 274 2.17 12.25 -7.37
C PRO A 274 1.36 12.65 -6.13
N GLN A 275 1.79 12.23 -4.94
CA GLN A 275 1.10 12.56 -3.70
C GLN A 275 1.23 14.05 -3.34
N ILE A 276 2.41 14.63 -3.52
CA ILE A 276 2.66 16.06 -3.29
C ILE A 276 1.78 16.89 -4.23
N TYR A 277 1.69 16.51 -5.50
CA TYR A 277 0.81 17.14 -6.48
C TYR A 277 -0.66 17.02 -6.06
N CYS A 278 -1.10 15.83 -5.66
CA CYS A 278 -2.46 15.61 -5.19
C CYS A 278 -2.80 16.48 -3.96
N TRP A 279 -1.93 16.54 -2.96
CA TRP A 279 -2.13 17.41 -1.80
C TRP A 279 -2.23 18.89 -2.20
N TYR A 280 -1.37 19.33 -3.13
CA TYR A 280 -1.42 20.70 -3.62
C TYR A 280 -2.74 21.01 -4.31
N GLN A 281 -3.23 20.13 -5.17
CA GLN A 281 -4.52 20.31 -5.85
C GLN A 281 -5.69 20.31 -4.87
N LEU A 282 -5.72 19.33 -3.98
CA LEU A 282 -6.84 19.18 -3.03
C LEU A 282 -6.82 20.22 -1.92
N ASN A 283 -5.64 20.59 -1.43
CA ASN A 283 -5.50 21.34 -0.18
C ASN A 283 -4.88 22.73 -0.37
N GLY A 284 -4.35 23.06 -1.55
CA GLY A 284 -3.58 24.28 -1.79
C GLY A 284 -2.16 24.30 -1.21
N VAL A 285 -1.77 23.21 -0.51
CA VAL A 285 -0.44 23.05 0.12
C VAL A 285 0.11 21.63 -0.13
N PRO A 286 1.44 21.47 -0.28
CA PRO A 286 2.05 20.17 -0.60
C PRO A 286 2.24 19.26 0.63
N PHE A 287 1.32 19.30 1.60
CA PHE A 287 1.41 18.61 2.88
C PHE A 287 0.16 17.79 3.19
N PRO A 288 0.26 16.78 4.09
CA PRO A 288 -0.90 16.03 4.55
C PRO A 288 -1.96 16.92 5.20
N PRO A 289 -3.24 16.63 5.00
CA PRO A 289 -4.35 17.49 5.43
C PRO A 289 -4.54 17.65 6.94
N ARG A 290 -3.91 16.84 7.77
CA ARG A 290 -4.06 16.86 9.24
C ARG A 290 -3.69 18.18 9.92
N HIS A 291 -3.03 19.08 9.21
CA HIS A 291 -2.64 20.42 9.69
C HIS A 291 -3.55 21.53 9.15
N MET A 292 -4.59 21.18 8.40
CA MET A 292 -5.47 22.16 7.78
C MET A 292 -6.67 22.44 8.66
N LYS A 293 -7.00 23.73 8.81
CA LYS A 293 -8.26 24.18 9.39
C LYS A 293 -9.32 24.09 8.32
N PHE A 294 -10.39 23.35 8.54
CA PHE A 294 -11.56 23.38 7.66
C PHE A 294 -12.29 24.72 7.80
N ALA A 295 -12.90 25.18 6.72
CA ALA A 295 -13.76 26.35 6.77
C ALA A 295 -14.91 26.10 7.77
N GLY A 296 -14.92 26.81 8.89
CA GLY A 296 -15.91 26.66 9.96
C GLY A 296 -15.45 25.96 11.25
N GLU A 297 -14.29 25.34 11.27
CA GLU A 297 -13.71 24.79 12.51
C GLU A 297 -12.87 25.86 13.23
N GLY A 298 -13.31 26.28 14.41
CA GLY A 298 -12.51 27.09 15.33
C GLY A 298 -11.28 26.30 15.81
N LEU A 299 -10.34 26.99 16.48
CA LEU A 299 -9.03 26.51 16.97
C LEU A 299 -9.02 25.26 17.90
N THR A 300 -10.13 24.54 18.04
CA THR A 300 -10.34 23.47 19.04
C THR A 300 -10.18 22.05 18.49
N GLY A 301 -9.73 21.85 17.25
CA GLY A 301 -9.64 20.55 16.59
C GLY A 301 -8.39 19.71 16.91
N PHE A 302 -7.92 19.65 18.17
CA PHE A 302 -7.02 18.58 18.61
C PHE A 302 -7.85 17.48 19.30
N SER A 303 -8.44 16.57 18.56
CA SER A 303 -8.82 15.27 19.09
C SER A 303 -7.78 14.23 18.67
N ILE A 304 -7.00 13.79 19.64
CA ILE A 304 -6.21 12.58 19.58
C ILE A 304 -7.19 11.43 19.67
N GLY A 305 -7.43 10.75 18.57
CA GLY A 305 -8.13 9.48 18.51
C GLY A 305 -7.18 8.41 17.98
#